data_f0b4168b5cdf6efc419acd6e345d2064
#
_entry.id   f0b4168b5cdf6efc419acd6e345d2064
#
_cell.length_a   1.000
_cell.length_b   1.000
_cell.length_c   1.000
_cell.angle_alpha   90.00
_cell.angle_beta   90.00
_cell.angle_gamma   90.00
#
_symmetry.space_group_name_H-M   'P 1'
#
loop_
_entity.id
_entity.type
_entity.pdbx_description
1 polymer ?
#
loop_
_entity_poly.entity_id
_entity_poly.type
_entity_poly.pdbx_seq_one_letter_code
_entity_poly.pdbx_strand_id
1 'polypeptide(L)'
;LADGLRPGQERFTRCKTLGEDYTEERITQRIKGIAIDRGPRRRSTGEISLRIALEDSIKAQQSAGYARWAKLHNLKQAANSLNFITEHQIDSYEGLESRLAEISAANDAAASALKDAERRLGDMALLIKNLSAYKQLRPVALELRNAKDKAAFRRQHESQLILYEAAAKALKEAGITKLPNLYALKTEYKKLDAERERLSAQYSEAKQKLKEYGIVKQNVDSILRTAPGKEHTQER
;
A
#
# COMPACT_ATOMS: atom_id res chain seq x y z
N LEU A 1 19.97 -41.92 17.89
CA LEU A 1 18.61 -41.69 18.38
C LEU A 1 17.65 -42.16 17.31
N ALA A 2 16.89 -43.24 17.58
CA ALA A 2 15.96 -43.81 16.64
C ALA A 2 14.80 -42.82 16.39
N ASP A 3 14.58 -42.53 15.13
CA ASP A 3 13.39 -41.80 14.68
C ASP A 3 12.15 -42.61 15.09
N GLY A 4 11.35 -42.10 16.01
CA GLY A 4 10.17 -42.79 16.50
C GLY A 4 9.01 -42.67 15.49
N LEU A 5 8.43 -43.84 15.12
CA LEU A 5 7.15 -43.87 14.40
C LEU A 5 6.01 -43.60 15.39
N ARG A 6 5.10 -42.67 15.02
CA ARG A 6 3.83 -42.52 15.72
C ARG A 6 2.82 -43.56 15.22
N PRO A 7 1.89 -43.99 16.05
CA PRO A 7 0.82 -44.90 15.61
C PRO A 7 0.09 -44.35 14.38
N GLY A 8 0.05 -45.10 13.28
CA GLY A 8 -0.55 -44.68 12.01
C GLY A 8 0.37 -43.94 11.02
N GLN A 9 1.68 -43.91 11.27
CA GLN A 9 2.65 -43.28 10.40
C GLN A 9 3.47 -44.31 9.63
N GLU A 10 3.48 -44.27 8.31
CA GLU A 10 4.21 -45.22 7.45
C GLU A 10 5.72 -44.82 7.22
N ARG A 11 6.12 -43.62 7.58
CA ARG A 11 7.48 -43.10 7.38
C ARG A 11 8.00 -42.39 8.62
N PHE A 12 9.28 -42.55 8.92
CA PHE A 12 9.97 -41.84 10.00
C PHE A 12 10.03 -40.34 9.72
N THR A 13 9.69 -39.50 10.69
CA THR A 13 9.86 -38.04 10.61
C THR A 13 11.25 -37.68 11.09
N ARG A 14 12.07 -37.07 10.23
CA ARG A 14 13.42 -36.61 10.60
C ARG A 14 13.30 -35.47 11.62
N CYS A 15 14.13 -35.51 12.68
CA CYS A 15 14.14 -34.45 13.71
C CYS A 15 14.32 -33.03 13.14
N LYS A 16 15.08 -32.88 12.06
CA LYS A 16 15.24 -31.61 11.34
C LYS A 16 13.95 -31.00 10.77
N THR A 17 12.94 -31.82 10.49
CA THR A 17 11.62 -31.35 9.98
C THR A 17 10.68 -30.91 11.07
N LEU A 18 11.00 -31.16 12.33
CA LEU A 18 10.21 -30.76 13.50
C LEU A 18 10.55 -29.36 14.03
N GLY A 19 11.62 -28.73 13.47
CA GLY A 19 12.08 -27.41 13.87
C GLY A 19 13.35 -27.43 14.74
N GLU A 20 13.97 -26.27 14.93
CA GLU A 20 15.23 -26.11 15.64
C GLU A 20 15.23 -26.62 17.09
N ASP A 21 14.08 -26.64 17.75
CA ASP A 21 13.91 -27.12 19.11
C ASP A 21 14.00 -28.65 19.23
N TYR A 22 13.97 -29.38 18.11
CA TYR A 22 14.00 -30.84 18.03
C TYR A 22 15.30 -31.39 17.41
N THR A 23 16.35 -30.56 17.32
CA THR A 23 17.69 -31.02 16.95
C THR A 23 18.27 -31.91 18.05
N GLU A 24 19.16 -32.83 17.69
CA GLU A 24 19.77 -33.77 18.62
C GLU A 24 20.47 -33.04 19.78
N GLU A 25 21.14 -31.92 19.50
CA GLU A 25 21.80 -31.06 20.50
C GLU A 25 20.83 -30.47 21.48
N ARG A 26 19.71 -29.95 21.01
CA ARG A 26 18.66 -29.33 21.83
C ARG A 26 17.93 -30.34 22.70
N ILE A 27 17.67 -31.53 22.16
CA ILE A 27 17.09 -32.64 22.93
C ILE A 27 18.06 -33.10 24.02
N THR A 28 19.34 -33.25 23.68
CA THR A 28 20.38 -33.64 24.64
C THR A 28 20.55 -32.61 25.75
N GLN A 29 20.49 -31.31 25.45
CA GLN A 29 20.55 -30.23 26.43
C GLN A 29 19.32 -30.27 27.38
N ARG A 30 18.13 -30.56 26.86
CA ARG A 30 16.92 -30.72 27.69
C ARG A 30 17.02 -31.92 28.63
N ILE A 31 17.53 -33.04 28.14
CA ILE A 31 17.71 -34.27 28.95
C ILE A 31 18.73 -34.01 30.06
N LYS A 32 19.79 -33.24 29.80
CA LYS A 32 20.81 -32.86 30.80
C LYS A 32 20.34 -31.78 31.78
N GLY A 33 19.09 -31.30 31.69
CA GLY A 33 18.55 -30.25 32.59
C GLY A 33 19.20 -28.88 32.41
N ILE A 34 19.95 -28.66 31.32
CA ILE A 34 20.55 -27.37 31.01
C ILE A 34 19.42 -26.42 30.57
N ALA A 35 19.25 -25.32 31.30
CA ALA A 35 18.30 -24.29 30.92
C ALA A 35 18.64 -23.76 29.51
N ILE A 36 17.78 -24.03 28.56
CA ILE A 36 17.91 -23.50 27.21
C ILE A 36 17.42 -22.07 27.30
N ASP A 37 18.31 -21.10 27.12
CA ASP A 37 17.90 -19.71 26.87
C ASP A 37 17.08 -19.68 25.56
N ARG A 38 15.77 -19.77 25.73
CA ARG A 38 14.84 -19.43 24.68
C ARG A 38 14.85 -17.92 24.64
N GLY A 39 15.77 -17.34 23.88
CA GLY A 39 15.75 -15.91 23.59
C GLY A 39 14.31 -15.43 23.39
N PRO A 40 14.01 -14.14 23.62
CA PRO A 40 12.64 -13.66 23.60
C PRO A 40 11.94 -14.25 22.38
N ARG A 41 10.88 -15.07 22.63
CA ARG A 41 10.08 -15.61 21.53
C ARG A 41 9.74 -14.41 20.67
N ARG A 42 10.35 -14.30 19.49
CA ARG A 42 9.87 -13.40 18.47
C ARG A 42 8.42 -13.81 18.27
N ARG A 43 7.53 -13.08 18.95
CA ARG A 43 6.12 -13.14 18.61
C ARG A 43 6.12 -12.73 17.15
N SER A 44 5.99 -13.72 16.25
CA SER A 44 5.67 -13.39 14.88
C SER A 44 4.32 -12.69 15.01
N THR A 45 4.33 -11.38 14.86
CA THR A 45 3.13 -10.60 14.61
C THR A 45 2.60 -11.18 13.30
N GLY A 46 1.80 -12.24 13.44
CA GLY A 46 1.18 -12.90 12.30
C GLY A 46 0.36 -11.83 11.59
N GLU A 47 0.37 -11.85 10.27
CA GLU A 47 -0.41 -10.94 9.45
C GLU A 47 -1.82 -10.82 10.03
N ILE A 48 -2.22 -9.58 10.39
CA ILE A 48 -3.53 -9.32 10.99
C ILE A 48 -4.55 -9.42 9.87
N SER A 49 -5.53 -10.29 10.03
CA SER A 49 -6.63 -10.47 9.10
C SER A 49 -7.97 -10.47 9.81
N LEU A 50 -9.05 -10.36 9.05
CA LEU A 50 -10.40 -10.32 9.60
C LEU A 50 -10.79 -11.64 10.23
N ARG A 51 -11.56 -11.58 11.32
CA ARG A 51 -12.26 -12.74 11.89
C ARG A 51 -13.38 -13.18 10.95
N ILE A 52 -13.64 -14.46 10.94
CA ILE A 52 -14.69 -15.07 10.14
C ILE A 52 -15.98 -15.09 10.97
N ALA A 53 -17.07 -14.55 10.43
CA ALA A 53 -18.39 -14.67 11.01
C ALA A 53 -18.87 -16.12 10.83
N LEU A 54 -18.77 -16.93 11.90
CA LEU A 54 -19.07 -18.37 11.84
C LEU A 54 -20.57 -18.63 11.63
N GLU A 55 -21.39 -17.74 12.17
CA GLU A 55 -22.86 -17.84 12.10
C GLU A 55 -23.37 -17.63 10.67
N ASP A 56 -22.71 -16.72 9.93
CA ASP A 56 -23.08 -16.36 8.56
C ASP A 56 -22.34 -17.19 7.49
N SER A 57 -21.40 -18.03 7.92
CA SER A 57 -20.57 -18.79 6.99
C SER A 57 -21.21 -20.12 6.60
N ILE A 58 -21.76 -20.19 5.38
CA ILE A 58 -22.29 -21.42 4.78
C ILE A 58 -21.26 -22.57 4.83
N LYS A 59 -19.99 -22.27 4.58
CA LYS A 59 -18.89 -23.27 4.65
C LYS A 59 -18.70 -23.82 6.06
N ALA A 60 -18.85 -22.98 7.09
CA ALA A 60 -18.74 -23.42 8.48
C ALA A 60 -19.93 -24.27 8.91
N GLN A 61 -21.10 -24.01 8.36
CA GLN A 61 -22.31 -24.81 8.59
C GLN A 61 -22.25 -26.18 7.90
N GLN A 62 -21.65 -26.25 6.71
CA GLN A 62 -21.56 -27.46 5.90
C GLN A 62 -20.37 -28.35 6.23
N SER A 63 -19.33 -27.86 6.87
CA SER A 63 -18.09 -28.59 7.15
C SER A 63 -17.59 -28.37 8.58
N ALA A 64 -17.68 -29.43 9.39
CA ALA A 64 -17.16 -29.45 10.76
C ALA A 64 -15.63 -29.16 10.82
N GLY A 65 -14.88 -29.62 9.81
CA GLY A 65 -13.43 -29.34 9.68
C GLY A 65 -13.16 -27.88 9.47
N TYR A 66 -13.90 -27.25 8.57
CA TYR A 66 -13.78 -25.79 8.32
C TYR A 66 -14.21 -24.98 9.55
N ALA A 67 -15.28 -25.35 10.23
CA ALA A 67 -15.73 -24.68 11.45
C ALA A 67 -14.67 -24.71 12.56
N ARG A 68 -13.99 -25.85 12.77
CA ARG A 68 -12.86 -25.95 13.72
C ARG A 68 -11.70 -25.06 13.33
N TRP A 69 -11.31 -25.09 12.06
CA TRP A 69 -10.24 -24.23 11.54
C TRP A 69 -10.59 -22.75 11.73
N ALA A 70 -11.81 -22.34 11.38
CA ALA A 70 -12.26 -20.95 11.50
C ALA A 70 -12.29 -20.47 12.97
N LYS A 71 -12.65 -21.34 13.93
CA LYS A 71 -12.54 -21.04 15.38
C LYS A 71 -11.10 -20.76 15.79
N LEU A 72 -10.14 -21.60 15.35
CA LEU A 72 -8.72 -21.41 15.63
C LEU A 72 -8.18 -20.15 14.95
N HIS A 73 -8.59 -19.89 13.71
CA HIS A 73 -8.25 -18.66 12.99
C HIS A 73 -8.76 -17.44 13.77
N ASN A 74 -10.01 -17.42 14.17
CA ASN A 74 -10.61 -16.33 14.94
C ASN A 74 -9.89 -16.08 16.28
N LEU A 75 -9.51 -17.13 16.98
CA LEU A 75 -8.74 -17.02 18.21
C LEU A 75 -7.36 -16.38 17.95
N LYS A 76 -6.69 -16.82 16.89
CA LYS A 76 -5.40 -16.22 16.48
C LYS A 76 -5.55 -14.76 16.11
N GLN A 77 -6.57 -14.38 15.35
CA GLN A 77 -6.80 -12.99 14.97
C GLN A 77 -7.19 -12.11 16.16
N ALA A 78 -7.95 -12.63 17.13
CA ALA A 78 -8.22 -11.93 18.38
C ALA A 78 -6.93 -11.66 19.17
N ALA A 79 -6.05 -12.66 19.30
CA ALA A 79 -4.77 -12.50 19.97
C ALA A 79 -3.85 -11.51 19.24
N ASN A 80 -3.79 -11.54 17.90
CA ASN A 80 -3.02 -10.59 17.11
C ASN A 80 -3.55 -9.16 17.27
N SER A 81 -4.88 -8.98 17.27
CA SER A 81 -5.49 -7.66 17.49
C SER A 81 -5.21 -7.12 18.89
N LEU A 82 -5.24 -7.98 19.91
CA LEU A 82 -4.89 -7.59 21.28
C LEU A 82 -3.40 -7.21 21.40
N ASN A 83 -2.50 -7.97 20.79
CA ASN A 83 -1.08 -7.64 20.77
C ASN A 83 -0.86 -6.28 20.08
N PHE A 84 -1.52 -6.04 18.94
CA PHE A 84 -1.46 -4.76 18.24
C PHE A 84 -1.90 -3.59 19.12
N ILE A 85 -3.04 -3.71 19.80
CA ILE A 85 -3.55 -2.69 20.74
C ILE A 85 -2.55 -2.41 21.83
N THR A 86 -1.95 -3.47 22.41
CA THR A 86 -0.94 -3.34 23.47
C THR A 86 0.35 -2.69 22.96
N GLU A 87 0.85 -3.08 21.79
CA GLU A 87 2.07 -2.52 21.19
C GLU A 87 1.91 -1.05 20.82
N HIS A 88 0.70 -0.64 20.42
CA HIS A 88 0.39 0.74 20.07
C HIS A 88 -0.16 1.57 21.25
N GLN A 89 -0.15 1.01 22.46
CA GLN A 89 -0.59 1.69 23.69
C GLN A 89 -1.99 2.29 23.58
N ILE A 90 -2.93 1.49 23.06
CA ILE A 90 -4.33 1.89 22.91
C ILE A 90 -5.09 1.36 24.12
N ASP A 91 -5.50 2.25 25.03
CA ASP A 91 -6.05 1.87 26.32
C ASP A 91 -7.58 1.78 26.34
N SER A 92 -8.25 2.32 25.30
CA SER A 92 -9.71 2.34 25.22
C SER A 92 -10.22 2.18 23.79
N TYR A 93 -11.49 1.84 23.66
CA TYR A 93 -12.15 1.75 22.36
C TYR A 93 -12.24 3.12 21.67
N GLU A 94 -12.54 4.17 22.43
CA GLU A 94 -12.55 5.55 21.95
C GLU A 94 -11.16 5.99 21.47
N GLY A 95 -10.12 5.54 22.17
CA GLY A 95 -8.73 5.75 21.76
C GLY A 95 -8.41 5.09 20.42
N LEU A 96 -8.92 3.88 20.18
CA LEU A 96 -8.79 3.19 18.89
C LEU A 96 -9.52 3.95 17.77
N GLU A 97 -10.74 4.43 18.02
CA GLU A 97 -11.51 5.22 17.05
C GLU A 97 -10.83 6.54 16.73
N SER A 98 -10.33 7.24 17.73
CA SER A 98 -9.59 8.49 17.55
C SER A 98 -8.33 8.29 16.70
N ARG A 99 -7.54 7.25 17.00
CA ARG A 99 -6.37 6.89 16.21
C ARG A 99 -6.71 6.53 14.76
N LEU A 100 -7.78 5.78 14.57
CA LEU A 100 -8.26 5.44 13.23
C LEU A 100 -8.68 6.68 12.44
N ALA A 101 -9.37 7.62 13.08
CA ALA A 101 -9.77 8.89 12.47
C ALA A 101 -8.54 9.75 12.09
N GLU A 102 -7.54 9.85 12.96
CA GLU A 102 -6.27 10.55 12.68
C GLU A 102 -5.54 9.94 11.48
N ILE A 103 -5.44 8.59 11.42
CA ILE A 103 -4.77 7.88 10.33
C ILE A 103 -5.56 8.03 9.02
N SER A 104 -6.91 8.01 9.08
CA SER A 104 -7.75 8.24 7.91
C SER A 104 -7.53 9.65 7.36
N ALA A 105 -7.53 10.67 8.22
CA ALA A 105 -7.27 12.05 7.82
C ALA A 105 -5.85 12.21 7.20
N ALA A 106 -4.85 11.56 7.78
CA ALA A 106 -3.48 11.55 7.24
C ALA A 106 -3.41 10.87 5.86
N ASN A 107 -4.12 9.74 5.68
CA ASN A 107 -4.21 9.05 4.39
C ASN A 107 -4.87 9.93 3.32
N ASP A 108 -5.96 10.61 3.66
CA ASP A 108 -6.70 11.48 2.73
C ASP A 108 -5.87 12.72 2.35
N ALA A 109 -5.13 13.29 3.31
CA ALA A 109 -4.19 14.37 3.06
C ALA A 109 -3.04 13.92 2.13
N ALA A 110 -2.47 12.75 2.37
CA ALA A 110 -1.42 12.18 1.53
C ALA A 110 -1.92 11.88 0.10
N ALA A 111 -3.14 11.34 -0.03
CA ALA A 111 -3.78 11.09 -1.32
C ALA A 111 -4.01 12.38 -2.11
N SER A 112 -4.48 13.44 -1.44
CA SER A 112 -4.68 14.76 -2.06
C SER A 112 -3.37 15.37 -2.51
N ALA A 113 -2.33 15.35 -1.67
CA ALA A 113 -1.01 15.87 -2.01
C ALA A 113 -0.39 15.14 -3.21
N LEU A 114 -0.51 13.80 -3.25
CA LEU A 114 -0.04 13.00 -4.37
C LEU A 114 -0.76 13.37 -5.67
N LYS A 115 -2.09 13.48 -5.64
CA LYS A 115 -2.92 13.86 -6.79
C LYS A 115 -2.56 15.25 -7.32
N ASP A 116 -2.30 16.21 -6.43
CA ASP A 116 -1.89 17.56 -6.82
C ASP A 116 -0.49 17.55 -7.45
N ALA A 117 0.46 16.78 -6.93
CA ALA A 117 1.78 16.62 -7.52
C ALA A 117 1.71 15.96 -8.91
N GLU A 118 0.89 14.93 -9.09
CA GLU A 118 0.66 14.27 -10.38
C GLU A 118 0.06 15.22 -11.41
N ARG A 119 -0.91 16.04 -11.01
CA ARG A 119 -1.51 17.05 -11.88
C ARG A 119 -0.45 18.07 -12.33
N ARG A 120 0.33 18.62 -11.39
CA ARG A 120 1.43 19.57 -11.71
C ARG A 120 2.47 18.97 -12.64
N LEU A 121 2.82 17.69 -12.45
CA LEU A 121 3.71 16.96 -13.36
C LEU A 121 3.13 16.85 -14.76
N GLY A 122 1.83 16.51 -14.88
CA GLY A 122 1.13 16.46 -16.17
C GLY A 122 1.14 17.79 -16.90
N ASP A 123 0.83 18.87 -16.21
CA ASP A 123 0.84 20.23 -16.76
C ASP A 123 2.24 20.63 -17.24
N MET A 124 3.27 20.34 -16.42
CA MET A 124 4.66 20.64 -16.77
C MET A 124 5.17 19.78 -17.94
N ALA A 125 4.79 18.50 -17.99
CA ALA A 125 5.13 17.60 -19.11
C ALA A 125 4.55 18.12 -20.42
N LEU A 126 3.28 18.55 -20.39
CA LEU A 126 2.60 19.13 -21.54
C LEU A 126 3.29 20.44 -22.00
N LEU A 127 3.65 21.29 -21.05
CA LEU A 127 4.40 22.52 -21.33
C LEU A 127 5.77 22.25 -21.97
N ILE A 128 6.54 21.30 -21.42
CA ILE A 128 7.85 20.91 -21.96
C ILE A 128 7.69 20.37 -23.38
N LYS A 129 6.67 19.52 -23.63
CA LYS A 129 6.37 18.96 -24.95
C LYS A 129 6.08 20.08 -25.96
N ASN A 130 5.17 20.98 -25.64
CA ASN A 130 4.78 22.06 -26.54
C ASN A 130 5.94 23.05 -26.79
N LEU A 131 6.70 23.41 -25.76
CA LEU A 131 7.86 24.26 -25.87
C LEU A 131 8.98 23.63 -26.71
N SER A 132 9.19 22.32 -26.56
CA SER A 132 10.18 21.58 -27.36
C SER A 132 9.77 21.55 -28.83
N ALA A 133 8.52 21.21 -29.14
CA ALA A 133 7.98 21.20 -30.49
C ALA A 133 8.06 22.60 -31.14
N TYR A 134 7.65 23.63 -30.41
CA TYR A 134 7.72 25.00 -30.88
C TYR A 134 9.17 25.43 -31.24
N LYS A 135 10.14 25.17 -30.34
CA LYS A 135 11.55 25.51 -30.58
C LYS A 135 12.15 24.73 -31.75
N GLN A 136 11.83 23.44 -31.87
CA GLN A 136 12.36 22.56 -32.91
C GLN A 136 11.80 22.90 -34.28
N LEU A 137 10.51 23.27 -34.37
CA LEU A 137 9.84 23.52 -35.63
C LEU A 137 9.83 25.02 -36.06
N ARG A 138 10.26 25.89 -35.16
CA ARG A 138 10.37 27.35 -35.48
C ARG A 138 11.19 27.66 -36.73
N PRO A 139 12.33 26.99 -37.02
CA PRO A 139 13.06 27.23 -38.28
C PRO A 139 12.18 27.00 -39.52
N VAL A 140 11.43 25.91 -39.57
CA VAL A 140 10.54 25.58 -40.70
C VAL A 140 9.46 26.67 -40.89
N ALA A 141 8.92 27.18 -39.79
CA ALA A 141 7.94 28.28 -39.85
C ALA A 141 8.56 29.61 -40.32
N LEU A 142 9.83 29.86 -40.02
CA LEU A 142 10.56 31.00 -40.53
C LEU A 142 10.88 30.87 -42.02
N GLU A 143 11.25 29.66 -42.48
CA GLU A 143 11.51 29.38 -43.89
C GLU A 143 10.24 29.56 -44.73
N LEU A 144 9.05 29.13 -44.23
CA LEU A 144 7.76 29.40 -44.88
C LEU A 144 7.54 30.92 -45.11
N ARG A 145 7.94 31.76 -44.15
CA ARG A 145 7.78 33.23 -44.30
C ARG A 145 8.60 33.77 -45.45
N ASN A 146 9.77 33.19 -45.71
CA ASN A 146 10.76 33.64 -46.70
C ASN A 146 10.64 32.87 -48.04
N ALA A 147 9.80 31.83 -48.10
CA ALA A 147 9.62 31.01 -49.29
C ALA A 147 8.97 31.78 -50.44
N LYS A 148 9.51 31.64 -51.65
CA LYS A 148 8.94 32.23 -52.88
C LYS A 148 7.58 31.66 -53.23
N ASP A 149 7.45 30.34 -53.14
CA ASP A 149 6.18 29.62 -53.27
C ASP A 149 5.75 29.06 -51.92
N LYS A 150 4.94 29.82 -51.21
CA LYS A 150 4.43 29.47 -49.89
C LYS A 150 3.46 28.26 -49.94
N ALA A 151 2.74 28.08 -51.05
CA ALA A 151 1.76 27.01 -51.18
C ALA A 151 2.45 25.66 -51.40
N ALA A 152 3.47 25.60 -52.25
CA ALA A 152 4.31 24.42 -52.44
C ALA A 152 5.05 24.02 -51.16
N PHE A 153 5.71 25.01 -50.50
CA PHE A 153 6.42 24.77 -49.26
C PHE A 153 5.49 24.27 -48.14
N ARG A 154 4.28 24.83 -47.98
CA ARG A 154 3.30 24.41 -47.00
C ARG A 154 2.83 22.95 -47.25
N ARG A 155 2.62 22.53 -48.49
CA ARG A 155 2.31 21.15 -48.80
C ARG A 155 3.42 20.17 -48.48
N GLN A 156 4.68 20.58 -48.69
CA GLN A 156 5.85 19.75 -48.41
C GLN A 156 6.10 19.58 -46.91
N HIS A 157 5.81 20.59 -46.09
CA HIS A 157 6.06 20.62 -44.65
C HIS A 157 4.79 20.68 -43.79
N GLU A 158 3.65 20.19 -44.34
CA GLU A 158 2.34 20.37 -43.74
C GLU A 158 2.27 19.84 -42.32
N SER A 159 2.73 18.60 -42.06
CA SER A 159 2.71 17.99 -40.73
C SER A 159 3.54 18.78 -39.71
N GLN A 160 4.70 19.31 -40.10
CA GLN A 160 5.56 20.07 -39.22
C GLN A 160 4.93 21.43 -38.88
N LEU A 161 4.29 22.07 -39.86
CA LEU A 161 3.61 23.36 -39.67
C LEU A 161 2.36 23.21 -38.80
N ILE A 162 1.59 22.16 -38.98
CA ILE A 162 0.43 21.85 -38.10
C ILE A 162 0.89 21.67 -36.65
N LEU A 163 1.97 20.90 -36.42
CA LEU A 163 2.51 20.70 -35.07
C LEU A 163 3.06 22.00 -34.47
N TYR A 164 3.71 22.85 -35.28
CA TYR A 164 4.18 24.14 -34.83
C TYR A 164 3.03 25.08 -34.44
N GLU A 165 2.00 25.17 -35.30
CA GLU A 165 0.81 25.99 -35.03
C GLU A 165 0.07 25.53 -33.78
N ALA A 166 -0.09 24.21 -33.60
CA ALA A 166 -0.70 23.61 -32.42
C ALA A 166 0.11 23.92 -31.14
N ALA A 167 1.44 23.77 -31.20
CA ALA A 167 2.32 24.10 -30.07
C ALA A 167 2.29 25.61 -29.75
N ALA A 168 2.30 26.47 -30.76
CA ALA A 168 2.21 27.92 -30.58
C ALA A 168 0.88 28.34 -29.94
N LYS A 169 -0.23 27.72 -30.37
CA LYS A 169 -1.56 27.95 -29.84
C LYS A 169 -1.62 27.50 -28.35
N ALA A 170 -1.15 26.30 -28.03
CA ALA A 170 -1.13 25.78 -26.66
C ALA A 170 -0.29 26.64 -25.72
N LEU A 171 0.87 27.14 -26.16
CA LEU A 171 1.70 28.05 -25.36
C LEU A 171 1.02 29.40 -25.13
N LYS A 172 0.29 29.92 -26.12
CA LYS A 172 -0.49 31.15 -25.99
C LYS A 172 -1.68 30.98 -25.02
N GLU A 173 -2.40 29.87 -25.11
CA GLU A 173 -3.50 29.53 -24.20
C GLU A 173 -3.01 29.35 -22.76
N ALA A 174 -1.80 28.80 -22.57
CA ALA A 174 -1.13 28.73 -21.28
C ALA A 174 -0.62 30.09 -20.75
N GLY A 175 -0.88 31.18 -21.45
CA GLY A 175 -0.47 32.56 -21.04
C GLY A 175 1.03 32.83 -21.11
N ILE A 176 1.78 32.02 -21.84
CA ILE A 176 3.25 32.16 -21.92
C ILE A 176 3.62 33.19 -22.96
N THR A 177 3.96 34.40 -22.50
CA THR A 177 4.42 35.52 -23.34
C THR A 177 5.92 35.48 -23.61
N LYS A 178 6.71 35.02 -22.60
CA LYS A 178 8.17 34.83 -22.74
C LYS A 178 8.48 33.35 -22.69
N LEU A 179 9.15 32.81 -23.70
CA LEU A 179 9.54 31.42 -23.77
C LEU A 179 10.51 31.07 -22.63
N PRO A 180 10.13 30.18 -21.71
CA PRO A 180 11.00 29.80 -20.61
C PRO A 180 12.21 28.97 -21.09
N ASN A 181 13.20 28.84 -20.21
CA ASN A 181 14.35 27.99 -20.49
C ASN A 181 13.94 26.52 -20.36
N LEU A 182 14.06 25.77 -21.47
CA LEU A 182 13.70 24.34 -21.51
C LEU A 182 14.53 23.50 -20.56
N TYR A 183 15.80 23.82 -20.34
CA TYR A 183 16.66 23.11 -19.39
C TYR A 183 16.19 23.33 -17.95
N ALA A 184 15.86 24.56 -17.58
CA ALA A 184 15.33 24.86 -16.25
C ALA A 184 14.02 24.13 -15.98
N LEU A 185 13.08 24.12 -16.96
CA LEU A 185 11.82 23.37 -16.84
C LEU A 185 12.05 21.86 -16.68
N LYS A 186 12.97 21.28 -17.43
CA LYS A 186 13.32 19.86 -17.29
C LYS A 186 13.95 19.56 -15.93
N THR A 187 14.72 20.47 -15.38
CA THR A 187 15.31 20.32 -14.04
C THR A 187 14.23 20.40 -12.97
N GLU A 188 13.30 21.33 -13.11
CA GLU A 188 12.15 21.46 -12.20
C GLU A 188 11.21 20.25 -12.29
N TYR A 189 10.96 19.75 -13.49
CA TYR A 189 10.20 18.50 -13.69
C TYR A 189 10.82 17.32 -12.92
N LYS A 190 12.14 17.15 -12.99
CA LYS A 190 12.83 16.09 -12.26
C LYS A 190 12.71 16.24 -10.74
N LYS A 191 12.77 17.48 -10.22
CA LYS A 191 12.56 17.74 -8.79
C LYS A 191 11.13 17.38 -8.35
N LEU A 192 10.15 17.78 -9.15
CA LEU A 192 8.75 17.51 -8.89
C LEU A 192 8.43 15.99 -9.00
N ASP A 193 9.08 15.29 -9.92
CA ASP A 193 8.95 13.82 -10.04
C ASP A 193 9.52 13.10 -8.82
N ALA A 194 10.67 13.53 -8.31
CA ALA A 194 11.22 13.00 -7.05
C ALA A 194 10.31 13.30 -5.85
N GLU A 195 9.66 14.47 -5.81
CA GLU A 195 8.67 14.82 -4.80
C GLU A 195 7.43 13.90 -4.90
N ARG A 196 6.92 13.66 -6.12
CA ARG A 196 5.83 12.73 -6.37
C ARG A 196 6.17 11.31 -5.88
N GLU A 197 7.39 10.82 -6.12
CA GLU A 197 7.82 9.50 -5.63
C GLU A 197 7.80 9.43 -4.10
N ARG A 198 8.29 10.49 -3.42
CA ARG A 198 8.23 10.58 -1.95
C ARG A 198 6.79 10.58 -1.43
N LEU A 199 5.91 11.38 -2.05
CA LEU A 199 4.50 11.44 -1.68
C LEU A 199 3.79 10.09 -1.93
N SER A 200 4.12 9.38 -3.01
CA SER A 200 3.60 8.05 -3.31
C SER A 200 3.99 7.03 -2.22
N ALA A 201 5.25 7.07 -1.75
CA ALA A 201 5.69 6.23 -0.65
C ALA A 201 4.94 6.55 0.65
N GLN A 202 4.77 7.82 0.99
CA GLN A 202 4.02 8.27 2.16
C GLN A 202 2.55 7.85 2.11
N TYR A 203 1.91 7.99 0.95
CA TYR A 203 0.53 7.53 0.75
C TYR A 203 0.41 6.01 0.91
N SER A 204 1.34 5.24 0.35
CA SER A 204 1.37 3.78 0.49
C SER A 204 1.50 3.36 1.95
N GLU A 205 2.37 4.01 2.73
CA GLU A 205 2.53 3.75 4.15
C GLU A 205 1.27 4.12 4.96
N ALA A 206 0.70 5.29 4.70
CA ALA A 206 -0.54 5.73 5.37
C ALA A 206 -1.70 4.76 5.07
N LYS A 207 -1.85 4.33 3.82
CA LYS A 207 -2.85 3.35 3.39
C LYS A 207 -2.67 1.99 4.07
N GLN A 208 -1.42 1.53 4.23
CA GLN A 208 -1.11 0.30 4.95
C GLN A 208 -1.53 0.39 6.42
N LYS A 209 -1.16 1.49 7.10
CA LYS A 209 -1.55 1.74 8.49
C LYS A 209 -3.07 1.79 8.64
N LEU A 210 -3.77 2.51 7.73
CA LEU A 210 -5.22 2.59 7.74
C LEU A 210 -5.88 1.21 7.63
N LYS A 211 -5.36 0.36 6.75
CA LYS A 211 -5.82 -1.02 6.59
C LYS A 211 -5.63 -1.83 7.88
N GLU A 212 -4.46 -1.76 8.50
CA GLU A 212 -4.15 -2.52 9.73
C GLU A 212 -5.05 -2.10 10.89
N TYR A 213 -5.15 -0.80 11.16
CA TYR A 213 -6.06 -0.27 12.19
C TYR A 213 -7.52 -0.58 11.92
N GLY A 214 -7.95 -0.50 10.63
CA GLY A 214 -9.31 -0.87 10.22
C GLY A 214 -9.65 -2.32 10.51
N ILE A 215 -8.73 -3.25 10.22
CA ILE A 215 -8.89 -4.68 10.53
C ILE A 215 -8.96 -4.89 12.05
N VAL A 216 -8.07 -4.26 12.82
CA VAL A 216 -8.07 -4.35 14.27
C VAL A 216 -9.40 -3.87 14.85
N LYS A 217 -9.91 -2.70 14.40
CA LYS A 217 -11.21 -2.19 14.83
C LYS A 217 -12.34 -3.17 14.53
N GLN A 218 -12.41 -3.70 13.31
CA GLN A 218 -13.45 -4.67 12.94
C GLN A 218 -13.37 -5.95 13.75
N ASN A 219 -12.17 -6.43 14.09
CA ASN A 219 -11.99 -7.59 14.96
C ASN A 219 -12.47 -7.30 16.39
N VAL A 220 -12.16 -6.11 16.94
CA VAL A 220 -12.64 -5.67 18.26
C VAL A 220 -14.15 -5.55 18.26
N ASP A 221 -14.75 -4.90 17.27
CA ASP A 221 -16.21 -4.78 17.11
C ASP A 221 -16.89 -6.17 17.10
N SER A 222 -16.30 -7.12 16.35
CA SER A 222 -16.79 -8.50 16.31
C SER A 222 -16.70 -9.21 17.67
N ILE A 223 -15.65 -8.94 18.44
CA ILE A 223 -15.49 -9.52 19.80
C ILE A 223 -16.52 -8.94 20.74
N LEU A 224 -16.71 -7.62 20.72
CA LEU A 224 -17.66 -6.92 21.58
C LEU A 224 -19.11 -7.33 21.30
N ARG A 225 -19.48 -7.58 20.04
CA ARG A 225 -20.82 -8.06 19.66
C ARG A 225 -21.06 -9.50 20.08
N THR A 226 -20.03 -10.35 20.08
CA THR A 226 -20.13 -11.77 20.46
C THR A 226 -19.95 -12.00 21.96
N ALA A 227 -19.52 -11.00 22.74
CA ALA A 227 -19.52 -11.07 24.19
C ALA A 227 -20.98 -11.16 24.67
N PRO A 228 -21.36 -12.11 25.56
CA PRO A 228 -22.69 -12.19 26.09
C PRO A 228 -23.06 -10.86 26.74
N GLY A 229 -24.04 -10.18 26.16
CA GLY A 229 -24.47 -8.87 26.58
C GLY A 229 -24.83 -8.89 28.06
N LYS A 230 -24.38 -7.87 28.79
CA LYS A 230 -25.07 -7.48 30.01
C LYS A 230 -26.48 -7.12 29.56
N GLU A 231 -27.42 -7.98 29.91
CA GLU A 231 -28.84 -7.69 29.75
C GLU A 231 -29.08 -6.28 30.32
N HIS A 232 -29.53 -5.39 29.47
CA HIS A 232 -30.14 -4.15 29.93
C HIS A 232 -31.32 -4.55 30.79
N THR A 233 -31.12 -4.59 32.08
CA THR A 233 -32.20 -4.62 33.06
C THR A 233 -32.93 -3.30 32.86
N GLN A 234 -34.00 -3.32 32.03
CA GLN A 234 -35.00 -2.27 32.06
C GLN A 234 -35.69 -2.36 33.42
N GLU A 235 -35.27 -1.50 34.35
CA GLU A 235 -36.05 -1.19 35.50
C GLU A 235 -37.41 -0.57 35.02
N ARG A 236 -38.45 -1.30 35.38
CA ARG A 236 -39.84 -0.79 35.31
C ARG A 236 -40.09 0.19 36.46
#